data_b5db4c643e8cbcf0b0b84ca024e35696
#
_entry.id   b5db4c643e8cbcf0b0b84ca024e35696
#
_cell.length_a   1.000
_cell.length_b   1.000
_cell.length_c   1.000
_cell.angle_alpha   90.00
_cell.angle_beta   90.00
_cell.angle_gamma   90.00
#
_symmetry.space_group_name_H-M   'P 1'
#
loop_
_entity.id
_entity.type
_entity.pdbx_description
1 polymer ?
#
loop_
_entity_poly.entity_id
_entity_poly.type
_entity_poly.pdbx_seq_one_letter_code
_entity_poly.pdbx_strand_id
1 'polypeptide(L)' 'MRLKELRKKRRMTQQRLAIELNMTQNSISRYENGVREADYQTLIKFADFFNVSIDYLLERTDNPKFLK' A
#
# COMPACT_ATOMS: atom_id res chain seq x y z
N MET A 1 -7.81 -1.22 2.41
CA MET A 1 -6.92 -0.14 1.96
C MET A 1 -6.74 -0.17 0.45
N ARG A 2 -6.22 0.90 -0.12
CA ARG A 2 -6.06 1.04 -1.58
C ARG A 2 -4.78 0.37 -2.13
N LEU A 3 -4.14 -0.49 -1.38
CA LEU A 3 -2.85 -1.07 -1.78
C LEU A 3 -2.93 -1.79 -3.14
N LYS A 4 -3.93 -2.64 -3.30
CA LYS A 4 -4.13 -3.39 -4.54
C LYS A 4 -4.40 -2.46 -5.73
N GLU A 5 -5.23 -1.44 -5.52
CA GLU A 5 -5.56 -0.46 -6.53
C GLU A 5 -4.31 0.31 -6.98
N LEU A 6 -3.51 0.78 -6.03
CA LEU A 6 -2.29 1.52 -6.32
C LEU A 6 -1.27 0.65 -7.06
N ARG A 7 -1.14 -0.59 -6.63
CA ARG A 7 -0.26 -1.56 -7.29
C ARG A 7 -0.66 -1.77 -8.75
N LYS A 8 -1.94 -2.01 -8.98
CA LYS A 8 -2.46 -2.26 -10.33
C LYS A 8 -2.32 -1.06 -11.25
N LYS A 9 -2.47 0.14 -10.72
CA LYS A 9 -2.24 1.36 -11.50
C LYS A 9 -0.83 1.46 -12.04
N ARG A 10 0.14 0.93 -11.31
CA ARG A 10 1.54 0.87 -11.75
C ARG A 10 1.87 -0.41 -12.51
N ARG A 11 0.87 -1.25 -12.80
CA ARG A 11 1.02 -2.50 -13.53
C ARG A 11 2.03 -3.44 -12.87
N MET A 12 2.02 -3.47 -11.53
CA MET A 12 2.91 -4.31 -10.75
C MET A 12 2.20 -5.58 -10.29
N THR A 13 2.92 -6.69 -10.29
CA THR A 13 2.44 -7.92 -9.64
C THR A 13 2.66 -7.80 -8.13
N GLN A 14 1.97 -8.66 -7.37
CA GLN A 14 2.22 -8.74 -5.92
C GLN A 14 3.66 -9.09 -5.62
N GLN A 15 4.25 -10.00 -6.40
CA GLN A 15 5.63 -10.41 -6.23
C GLN A 15 6.59 -9.22 -6.47
N ARG A 16 6.35 -8.44 -7.51
CA ARG A 16 7.18 -7.28 -7.80
C ARG A 16 7.12 -6.26 -6.67
N LEU A 17 5.92 -5.96 -6.19
CA LEU A 17 5.75 -5.03 -5.07
C LEU A 17 6.47 -5.55 -3.82
N ALA A 18 6.36 -6.84 -3.55
CA ALA A 18 7.04 -7.45 -2.40
C ALA A 18 8.54 -7.27 -2.50
N ILE A 19 9.12 -7.50 -3.67
CA ILE A 19 10.55 -7.31 -3.90
C ILE A 19 10.95 -5.86 -3.65
N GLU A 20 10.21 -4.92 -4.22
CA GLU A 20 10.50 -3.49 -4.07
C GLU A 20 10.44 -3.02 -2.62
N LEU A 21 9.56 -3.60 -1.82
CA LEU A 21 9.35 -3.23 -0.43
C LEU A 21 10.09 -4.13 0.56
N ASN A 22 10.88 -5.08 0.06
CA ASN A 22 11.60 -6.05 0.88
C ASN A 22 10.66 -6.83 1.80
N MET A 23 9.57 -7.30 1.22
CA MET A 23 8.53 -8.07 1.91
C MET A 23 8.27 -9.36 1.15
N THR A 24 7.49 -10.27 1.74
CA THR A 24 7.06 -11.48 1.03
C THR A 24 5.79 -11.23 0.25
N GLN A 25 5.61 -11.96 -0.84
CA GLN A 25 4.37 -11.88 -1.62
C GLN A 25 3.17 -12.25 -0.74
N ASN A 26 3.33 -13.21 0.13
CA ASN A 26 2.27 -13.65 1.04
C ASN A 26 1.82 -12.51 1.96
N SER A 27 2.76 -11.72 2.47
CA SER A 27 2.42 -10.54 3.28
C SER A 27 1.64 -9.51 2.47
N ILE A 28 2.08 -9.21 1.25
CA ILE A 28 1.36 -8.28 0.37
C ILE A 28 -0.07 -8.76 0.14
N SER A 29 -0.24 -10.04 -0.18
CA SER A 29 -1.57 -10.61 -0.40
C SER A 29 -2.47 -10.45 0.81
N ARG A 30 -1.95 -10.70 2.01
CA ARG A 30 -2.72 -10.58 3.25
C ARG A 30 -3.15 -9.15 3.51
N TYR A 31 -2.28 -8.17 3.28
CA TYR A 31 -2.63 -6.75 3.41
C TYR A 31 -3.68 -6.35 2.39
N GLU A 32 -3.54 -6.78 1.14
CA GLU A 32 -4.51 -6.44 0.09
C GLU A 32 -5.89 -7.03 0.35
N ASN A 33 -5.95 -8.21 0.94
CA ASN A 33 -7.21 -8.92 1.21
C ASN A 33 -7.82 -8.56 2.58
N GLY A 34 -7.20 -7.68 3.33
CA GLY A 34 -7.70 -7.26 4.63
C GLY A 34 -7.58 -8.31 5.73
N VAL A 35 -6.81 -9.37 5.50
CA VAL A 35 -6.60 -10.45 6.47
C VAL A 35 -5.62 -10.02 7.56
N ARG A 36 -4.75 -9.06 7.25
CA ARG A 36 -3.74 -8.57 8.18
C ARG A 36 -3.76 -7.05 8.19
N GLU A 37 -3.75 -6.45 9.38
CA GLU A 37 -3.62 -5.02 9.55
C GLU A 37 -2.15 -4.63 9.53
N ALA A 38 -1.85 -3.54 8.84
CA ALA A 38 -0.50 -3.02 8.78
C ALA A 38 -0.21 -2.12 9.97
N ASP A 39 0.99 -2.26 10.53
CA ASP A 39 1.45 -1.34 11.57
C ASP A 39 1.87 0.00 10.94
N TYR A 40 2.24 0.96 11.80
CA TYR A 40 2.62 2.30 11.36
C TYR A 40 3.72 2.28 10.30
N GLN A 41 4.77 1.54 10.57
CA GLN A 41 5.94 1.55 9.68
C GLN A 41 5.58 0.97 8.33
N THR A 42 4.76 -0.06 8.30
CA THR A 42 4.30 -0.68 7.06
C THR A 42 3.40 0.26 6.28
N LEU A 43 2.48 0.97 6.96
CA LEU A 43 1.62 1.96 6.31
C LEU A 43 2.45 3.09 5.69
N ILE A 44 3.42 3.59 6.42
CA ILE A 44 4.31 4.65 5.92
C ILE A 44 5.08 4.15 4.70
N LYS A 45 5.57 2.92 4.76
CA LYS A 45 6.31 2.30 3.66
C LYS A 45 5.47 2.24 2.39
N PHE A 46 4.22 1.80 2.50
CA PHE A 46 3.31 1.75 1.35
C PHE A 46 3.00 3.15 0.81
N ALA A 47 2.66 4.07 1.71
CA ALA A 47 2.29 5.43 1.32
C ALA A 47 3.46 6.15 0.65
N ASP A 48 4.66 6.00 1.19
CA ASP A 48 5.86 6.61 0.61
C ASP A 48 6.19 6.02 -0.76
N PHE A 49 6.09 4.70 -0.88
CA PHE A 49 6.38 4.03 -2.15
C PHE A 49 5.45 4.52 -3.27
N PHE A 50 4.17 4.66 -2.96
CA PHE A 50 3.17 5.10 -3.93
C PHE A 50 3.00 6.62 -3.96
N ASN A 51 3.73 7.34 -3.11
CA ASN A 51 3.68 8.80 -3.03
C ASN A 51 2.27 9.33 -2.80
N VAL A 52 1.58 8.73 -1.83
CA VAL A 52 0.24 9.14 -1.42
C VAL A 52 0.20 9.32 0.09
N SER A 53 -0.84 10.00 0.59
CA SER A 53 -1.05 10.12 2.02
C SER A 53 -1.52 8.79 2.62
N ILE A 54 -1.30 8.61 3.91
CA ILE A 54 -1.82 7.45 4.64
C ILE A 54 -3.35 7.49 4.64
N ASP A 55 -3.95 8.67 4.75
CA ASP A 55 -5.39 8.81 4.68
C ASP A 55 -5.96 8.31 3.36
N TYR A 56 -5.30 8.62 2.25
CA TYR A 56 -5.72 8.09 0.95
C TYR A 56 -5.56 6.57 0.89
N LEU A 57 -4.42 6.07 1.37
CA LEU A 57 -4.16 4.62 1.40
C LEU A 57 -5.24 3.89 2.21
N LEU A 58 -5.69 4.47 3.32
CA LEU A 58 -6.70 3.90 4.20
C LEU A 58 -8.14 4.21 3.76
N GLU A 59 -8.31 4.84 2.61
CA GLU A 59 -9.63 5.18 2.05
C GLU A 59 -10.42 6.19 2.89
N ARG A 60 -9.71 7.04 3.65
CA ARG A 60 -10.34 8.09 4.44
C ARG A 60 -10.56 9.37 3.65
N THR A 61 -9.92 9.48 2.51
CA THR A 61 -10.05 10.62 1.61
C THR A 61 -9.87 10.14 0.18
N ASP A 62 -10.43 10.87 -0.78
CA ASP A 62 -10.21 10.62 -2.21
C ASP A 62 -9.07 11.46 -2.77
N ASN A 63 -8.45 12.30 -1.94
CA ASN A 63 -7.33 13.14 -2.35
C ASN A 63 -6.01 12.44 -1.96
N PRO A 64 -5.18 12.04 -2.94
CA PRO A 64 -3.94 11.33 -2.64
C PRO A 64 -2.84 12.21 -2.05
N LYS A 65 -3.00 13.53 -2.11
CA LYS A 65 -1.97 14.44 -1.61
C LYS A 65 -1.85 14.40 -0.10
N PHE A 66 -0.63 14.62 0.39
CA PHE A 66 -0.41 14.75 1.81
C PHE A 66 -1.13 16.00 2.32
N LEU A 67 -1.88 15.84 3.40
CA LEU A 67 -2.50 16.97 4.08
C LEU A 67 -1.50 17.56 5.07
N LYS A 68 -1.30 18.83 4.96
CA LYS A 68 -0.45 19.58 5.91
C LYS A 68 -1.31 20.32 6.91
#